data_f84c3dcd76e7308bcf4368b050ddc2d1
#
_entry.id   f84c3dcd76e7308bcf4368b050ddc2d1
#
_cell.length_a   1.000
_cell.length_b   1.000
_cell.length_c   1.000
_cell.angle_alpha   90.00
_cell.angle_beta   90.00
_cell.angle_gamma   90.00
#
_symmetry.space_group_name_H-M   'P 1'
#
loop_
_entity.id
_entity.type
_entity.pdbx_description
1 polymer ?
#
loop_
_entity_poly.entity_id
_entity_poly.type
_entity_poly.pdbx_seq_one_letter_code
_entity_poly.pdbx_strand_id
1 'polypeptide(L)'
;MSATPPPENRGQWGSKIGFILAAAGSAVGLGNIWRFPYVTGENGGAAFVVIYLVCVLFIGLPLMWAELTLGRLTGKNPVDAFRDTGEAKDVWLYKYGAPAVGWLCLAACFCVLSYYGVIAGWTIGFIYNTLAQAGMEFKSFSANPNWVIPLFAVFIS
;
A
#
# COMPACT_ATOMS: atom_id res chain seq x y z
N MET A 1 -30.53 -10.93 -26.72
CA MET A 1 -29.23 -10.33 -27.09
C MET A 1 -28.85 -9.35 -25.98
N SER A 2 -28.04 -9.78 -25.05
CA SER A 2 -27.52 -8.93 -23.98
C SER A 2 -26.39 -8.08 -24.58
N ALA A 3 -26.61 -6.77 -24.69
CA ALA A 3 -25.59 -5.84 -25.15
C ALA A 3 -24.45 -5.85 -24.10
N THR A 4 -23.26 -6.26 -24.51
CA THR A 4 -22.03 -6.06 -23.72
C THR A 4 -21.87 -4.57 -23.48
N PRO A 5 -21.73 -4.13 -22.21
CA PRO A 5 -21.47 -2.72 -21.94
C PRO A 5 -20.21 -2.28 -22.70
N PRO A 6 -20.15 -1.03 -23.21
CA PRO A 6 -18.99 -0.54 -23.91
C PRO A 6 -17.74 -0.65 -23.01
N PRO A 7 -16.56 -0.94 -23.56
CA PRO A 7 -15.33 -1.03 -22.78
C PRO A 7 -15.11 0.31 -22.06
N GLU A 8 -15.02 0.23 -20.75
CA GLU A 8 -14.72 1.37 -19.91
C GLU A 8 -13.38 1.98 -20.36
N ASN A 9 -13.41 3.25 -20.72
CA ASN A 9 -12.26 3.95 -21.27
C ASN A 9 -11.24 4.20 -20.15
N ARG A 10 -10.54 3.15 -19.73
CA ARG A 10 -9.49 3.21 -18.71
C ARG A 10 -8.26 3.85 -19.30
N GLY A 11 -7.74 4.87 -18.62
CA GLY A 11 -6.49 5.51 -19.00
C GLY A 11 -5.38 4.46 -19.12
N GLN A 12 -4.70 4.45 -20.27
CA GLN A 12 -3.56 3.58 -20.51
C GLN A 12 -2.26 4.39 -20.41
N TRP A 13 -1.20 3.72 -19.91
CA TRP A 13 0.10 4.35 -19.81
C TRP A 13 0.68 4.59 -21.20
N GLY A 14 1.00 5.86 -21.53
CA GLY A 14 1.55 6.24 -22.84
C GLY A 14 2.97 5.76 -23.09
N SER A 15 3.73 5.37 -22.04
CA SER A 15 5.08 4.84 -22.18
C SER A 15 5.42 3.79 -21.10
N LYS A 16 6.27 2.82 -21.45
CA LYS A 16 6.80 1.82 -20.52
C LYS A 16 7.64 2.46 -19.41
N ILE A 17 8.43 3.47 -19.75
CA ILE A 17 9.27 4.20 -18.79
C ILE A 17 8.39 4.98 -17.82
N GLY A 18 7.35 5.65 -18.30
CA GLY A 18 6.39 6.36 -17.46
C GLY A 18 5.72 5.44 -16.45
N PHE A 19 5.32 4.24 -16.86
CA PHE A 19 4.78 3.23 -15.95
C PHE A 19 5.80 2.79 -14.88
N ILE A 20 7.04 2.49 -15.27
CA ILE A 20 8.11 2.07 -14.34
C ILE A 20 8.41 3.18 -13.32
N LEU A 21 8.53 4.42 -13.79
CA LEU A 21 8.80 5.57 -12.90
C LEU A 21 7.64 5.84 -11.93
N ALA A 22 6.41 5.72 -12.40
CA ALA A 22 5.24 5.87 -11.55
C ALA A 22 5.14 4.74 -10.51
N ALA A 23 5.41 3.49 -10.91
CA ALA A 23 5.45 2.35 -10.00
C ALA A 23 6.57 2.49 -8.96
N ALA A 24 7.78 2.89 -9.39
CA ALA A 24 8.90 3.15 -8.50
C ALA A 24 8.61 4.30 -7.53
N GLY A 25 8.05 5.41 -8.01
CA GLY A 25 7.67 6.55 -7.18
C GLY A 25 6.59 6.21 -6.16
N SER A 26 5.61 5.41 -6.56
CA SER A 26 4.56 4.88 -5.67
C SER A 26 5.11 3.93 -4.61
N ALA A 27 6.19 3.21 -4.89
CA ALA A 27 6.84 2.30 -3.95
C ALA A 27 7.69 3.03 -2.90
N VAL A 28 8.12 4.26 -3.17
CA VAL A 28 8.90 5.06 -2.22
C VAL A 28 7.95 5.68 -1.20
N GLY A 29 8.03 5.21 0.03
CA GLY A 29 7.17 5.68 1.12
C GLY A 29 7.95 5.84 2.44
N LEU A 30 7.26 6.32 3.45
CA LEU A 30 7.80 6.49 4.80
C LEU A 30 8.42 5.19 5.37
N GLY A 31 7.89 4.03 4.98
CA GLY A 31 8.45 2.74 5.33
C GLY A 31 9.90 2.58 4.87
N ASN A 32 10.18 2.96 3.65
CA ASN A 32 11.51 2.79 3.05
C ASN A 32 12.52 3.83 3.56
N ILE A 33 12.05 5.06 3.79
CA ILE A 33 12.92 6.17 4.19
C ILE A 33 13.19 6.15 5.70
N TRP A 34 12.21 5.80 6.50
CA TRP A 34 12.32 5.87 7.96
C TRP A 34 12.39 4.50 8.63
N ARG A 35 11.38 3.65 8.40
CA ARG A 35 11.25 2.39 9.13
C ARG A 35 12.32 1.37 8.73
N PHE A 36 12.60 1.24 7.45
CA PHE A 36 13.57 0.25 6.96
C PHE A 36 14.99 0.48 7.49
N PRO A 37 15.57 1.71 7.45
CA PRO A 37 16.87 1.97 8.05
C PRO A 37 16.92 1.69 9.56
N TYR A 38 15.87 2.06 10.28
CA TYR A 38 15.76 1.82 11.72
C TYR A 38 15.77 0.32 12.03
N VAL A 39 14.88 -0.45 11.39
CA VAL A 39 14.80 -1.91 11.58
C VAL A 39 16.10 -2.60 11.16
N THR A 40 16.75 -2.12 10.10
CA THR A 40 18.04 -2.63 9.66
C THR A 40 19.11 -2.45 10.73
N GLY A 41 19.18 -1.28 11.36
CA GLY A 41 20.11 -1.01 12.46
C GLY A 41 19.88 -1.90 13.67
N GLU A 42 18.63 -2.11 14.06
CA GLU A 42 18.26 -2.93 15.21
C GLU A 42 18.49 -4.45 15.00
N ASN A 43 18.48 -4.92 13.74
CA ASN A 43 18.49 -6.35 13.41
C ASN A 43 19.79 -6.81 12.71
N GLY A 44 20.92 -6.24 13.04
CA GLY A 44 22.22 -6.71 12.56
C GLY A 44 22.68 -6.13 11.21
N GLY A 45 22.12 -4.98 10.80
CA GLY A 45 22.61 -4.19 9.66
C GLY A 45 22.67 -4.96 8.35
N ALA A 46 23.88 -5.20 7.85
CA ALA A 46 24.11 -5.84 6.55
C ALA A 46 23.50 -7.25 6.45
N ALA A 47 23.53 -8.04 7.51
CA ALA A 47 22.97 -9.40 7.52
C ALA A 47 21.46 -9.35 7.29
N PHE A 48 20.75 -8.43 7.95
CA PHE A 48 19.33 -8.19 7.73
C PHE A 48 19.05 -7.82 6.27
N VAL A 49 19.83 -6.91 5.68
CA VAL A 49 19.65 -6.50 4.28
C VAL A 49 19.81 -7.67 3.31
N VAL A 50 20.78 -8.56 3.52
CA VAL A 50 20.94 -9.75 2.68
C VAL A 50 19.71 -10.66 2.76
N ILE A 51 19.22 -10.97 3.96
CA ILE A 51 18.04 -11.80 4.15
C ILE A 51 16.81 -11.13 3.52
N TYR A 52 16.65 -9.82 3.71
CA TYR A 52 15.59 -9.04 3.09
C TYR A 52 15.61 -9.16 1.56
N LEU A 53 16.78 -9.00 0.92
CA LEU A 53 16.92 -9.14 -0.53
C LEU A 53 16.57 -10.56 -1.01
N VAL A 54 16.96 -11.59 -0.28
CA VAL A 54 16.55 -12.97 -0.58
C VAL A 54 15.03 -13.12 -0.51
N CYS A 55 14.40 -12.60 0.52
CA CYS A 55 12.93 -12.61 0.64
C CYS A 55 12.24 -11.84 -0.49
N VAL A 56 12.79 -10.68 -0.88
CA VAL A 56 12.24 -9.90 -2.01
C VAL A 56 12.33 -10.69 -3.31
N LEU A 57 13.45 -11.37 -3.58
CA LEU A 57 13.63 -12.14 -4.80
C LEU A 57 12.73 -13.37 -4.87
N PHE A 58 12.62 -14.13 -3.78
CA PHE A 58 11.93 -15.42 -3.80
C PHE A 58 10.46 -15.34 -3.40
N ILE A 59 10.04 -14.32 -2.68
CA ILE A 59 8.66 -14.14 -2.25
C ILE A 59 8.04 -12.90 -2.90
N GLY A 60 8.72 -11.76 -2.81
CA GLY A 60 8.18 -10.47 -3.26
C GLY A 60 7.96 -10.41 -4.77
N LEU A 61 8.97 -10.79 -5.57
CA LEU A 61 8.85 -10.75 -7.03
C LEU A 61 7.78 -11.71 -7.59
N PRO A 62 7.72 -13.00 -7.18
CA PRO A 62 6.66 -13.89 -7.65
C PRO A 62 5.26 -13.40 -7.27
N LEU A 63 5.09 -12.88 -6.05
CA LEU A 63 3.82 -12.33 -5.60
C LEU A 63 3.40 -11.11 -6.43
N MET A 64 4.32 -10.17 -6.65
CA MET A 64 4.08 -9.00 -7.50
C MET A 64 3.71 -9.40 -8.94
N TRP A 65 4.37 -10.40 -9.52
CA TRP A 65 4.03 -10.91 -10.85
C TRP A 65 2.63 -11.53 -10.88
N ALA A 66 2.26 -12.28 -9.85
CA ALA A 66 0.93 -12.86 -9.74
C ALA A 66 -0.16 -11.76 -9.69
N GLU A 67 0.05 -10.73 -8.88
CA GLU A 67 -0.88 -9.58 -8.76
C GLU A 67 -1.01 -8.80 -10.07
N LEU A 68 0.12 -8.48 -10.72
CA LEU A 68 0.11 -7.77 -12.01
C LEU A 68 -0.55 -8.59 -13.12
N THR A 69 -0.32 -9.91 -13.12
CA THR A 69 -0.94 -10.81 -14.09
C THR A 69 -2.45 -10.88 -13.88
N LEU A 70 -2.88 -11.04 -12.62
CA LEU A 70 -4.30 -11.05 -12.25
C LEU A 70 -4.99 -9.76 -12.67
N GLY A 71 -4.40 -8.60 -12.36
CA GLY A 71 -4.93 -7.30 -12.74
C GLY A 71 -5.02 -7.10 -14.25
N ARG A 72 -4.03 -7.57 -15.01
CA ARG A 72 -4.04 -7.50 -16.49
C ARG A 72 -5.06 -8.41 -17.13
N LEU A 73 -5.16 -9.65 -16.67
CA LEU A 73 -6.07 -10.65 -17.23
C LEU A 73 -7.53 -10.27 -17.01
N THR A 74 -7.85 -9.77 -15.82
CA THR A 74 -9.24 -9.48 -15.46
C THR A 74 -9.66 -8.06 -15.82
N GLY A 75 -8.75 -7.08 -15.75
CA GLY A 75 -9.06 -5.67 -15.91
C GLY A 75 -10.12 -5.16 -14.91
N LYS A 76 -10.32 -5.85 -13.79
CA LYS A 76 -11.36 -5.59 -12.79
C LYS A 76 -10.78 -5.11 -11.47
N ASN A 77 -11.67 -4.70 -10.55
CA ASN A 77 -11.29 -4.42 -9.16
C ASN A 77 -10.85 -5.72 -8.45
N PRO A 78 -10.14 -5.66 -7.32
CA PRO A 78 -9.61 -6.83 -6.64
C PRO A 78 -10.66 -7.89 -6.31
N VAL A 79 -11.86 -7.50 -5.86
CA VAL A 79 -12.91 -8.44 -5.48
C VAL A 79 -13.42 -9.23 -6.69
N ASP A 80 -13.72 -8.53 -7.78
CA ASP A 80 -14.22 -9.14 -9.01
C ASP A 80 -13.11 -9.89 -9.76
N ALA A 81 -11.86 -9.42 -9.66
CA ALA A 81 -10.71 -10.11 -10.24
C ALA A 81 -10.55 -11.51 -9.64
N PHE A 82 -10.58 -11.63 -8.33
CA PHE A 82 -10.53 -12.94 -7.66
C PHE A 82 -11.76 -13.79 -7.93
N ARG A 83 -12.93 -13.19 -8.07
CA ARG A 83 -14.18 -13.90 -8.38
C ARG A 83 -14.19 -14.50 -9.78
N ASP A 84 -13.59 -13.84 -10.76
CA ASP A 84 -13.65 -14.23 -12.16
C ASP A 84 -12.54 -15.21 -12.59
N THR A 85 -11.47 -15.33 -11.81
CA THR A 85 -10.27 -16.10 -12.19
C THR A 85 -10.46 -17.62 -12.10
N GLY A 86 -11.59 -18.12 -11.59
CA GLY A 86 -11.77 -19.53 -11.33
C GLY A 86 -12.60 -20.28 -12.34
N GLU A 87 -12.04 -21.32 -12.92
CA GLU A 87 -12.78 -22.32 -13.67
C GLU A 87 -13.69 -23.18 -12.78
N ALA A 88 -13.37 -23.28 -11.48
CA ALA A 88 -14.09 -24.10 -10.50
C ALA A 88 -15.18 -23.33 -9.74
N LYS A 89 -16.05 -22.61 -10.46
CA LYS A 89 -17.14 -21.80 -9.86
C LYS A 89 -18.11 -22.58 -8.98
N ASP A 90 -18.17 -23.89 -9.16
CA ASP A 90 -19.08 -24.79 -8.40
C ASP A 90 -18.49 -25.28 -7.08
N VAL A 91 -17.19 -25.08 -6.83
CA VAL A 91 -16.56 -25.45 -5.57
C VAL A 91 -16.85 -24.40 -4.50
N TRP A 92 -17.42 -24.82 -3.37
CA TRP A 92 -17.79 -23.96 -2.26
C TRP A 92 -16.65 -23.02 -1.81
N LEU A 93 -15.44 -23.57 -1.69
CA LEU A 93 -14.25 -22.82 -1.31
C LEU A 93 -13.95 -21.69 -2.30
N TYR A 94 -14.17 -21.92 -3.58
CA TYR A 94 -13.94 -20.94 -4.62
C TYR A 94 -15.02 -19.87 -4.65
N LYS A 95 -16.27 -20.28 -4.53
CA LYS A 95 -17.44 -19.39 -4.57
C LYS A 95 -17.42 -18.32 -3.46
N TYR A 96 -16.97 -18.69 -2.28
CA TYR A 96 -16.96 -17.79 -1.11
C TYR A 96 -15.54 -17.31 -0.73
N GLY A 97 -14.52 -18.14 -0.92
CA GLY A 97 -13.15 -17.82 -0.56
C GLY A 97 -12.51 -16.78 -1.47
N ALA A 98 -12.72 -16.87 -2.78
CA ALA A 98 -12.12 -15.92 -3.73
C ALA A 98 -12.59 -14.47 -3.52
N PRO A 99 -13.89 -14.18 -3.41
CA PRO A 99 -14.33 -12.83 -3.06
C PRO A 99 -13.87 -12.39 -1.66
N ALA A 100 -13.80 -13.29 -0.69
CA ALA A 100 -13.31 -12.98 0.65
C ALA A 100 -11.85 -12.50 0.64
N VAL A 101 -10.99 -13.10 -0.19
CA VAL A 101 -9.60 -12.62 -0.40
C VAL A 101 -9.61 -11.19 -0.95
N GLY A 102 -10.45 -10.88 -1.95
CA GLY A 102 -10.58 -9.54 -2.49
C GLY A 102 -11.00 -8.51 -1.44
N TRP A 103 -11.97 -8.84 -0.60
CA TRP A 103 -12.40 -7.99 0.51
C TRP A 103 -11.31 -7.82 1.56
N LEU A 104 -10.54 -8.88 1.86
CA LEU A 104 -9.40 -8.81 2.76
C LEU A 104 -8.32 -7.87 2.23
N CYS A 105 -8.04 -7.90 0.93
CA CYS A 105 -7.11 -6.96 0.29
C CYS A 105 -7.58 -5.50 0.45
N LEU A 106 -8.87 -5.23 0.22
CA LEU A 106 -9.44 -3.89 0.41
C LEU A 106 -9.34 -3.42 1.86
N ALA A 107 -9.68 -4.29 2.81
CA ALA A 107 -9.56 -4.00 4.24
C ALA A 107 -8.11 -3.72 4.64
N ALA A 108 -7.16 -4.49 4.13
CA ALA A 108 -5.73 -4.26 4.35
C ALA A 108 -5.28 -2.91 3.80
N CYS A 109 -5.68 -2.56 2.56
CA CYS A 109 -5.40 -1.25 1.97
C CYS A 109 -5.97 -0.10 2.82
N PHE A 110 -7.20 -0.25 3.30
CA PHE A 110 -7.82 0.75 4.16
C PHE A 110 -7.07 0.94 5.49
N CYS A 111 -6.66 -0.16 6.14
CA CYS A 111 -5.87 -0.11 7.37
C CYS A 111 -4.50 0.57 7.14
N VAL A 112 -3.83 0.22 6.04
CA VAL A 112 -2.55 0.83 5.67
C VAL A 112 -2.72 2.33 5.41
N LEU A 113 -3.72 2.73 4.63
CA LEU A 113 -3.99 4.14 4.33
C LEU A 113 -4.28 4.94 5.60
N SER A 114 -5.08 4.40 6.51
CA SER A 114 -5.37 5.02 7.80
C SER A 114 -4.09 5.22 8.64
N TYR A 115 -3.23 4.21 8.69
CA TYR A 115 -1.94 4.31 9.37
C TYR A 115 -1.03 5.37 8.76
N TYR A 116 -0.93 5.43 7.43
CA TYR A 116 -0.14 6.45 6.74
C TYR A 116 -0.70 7.85 6.97
N GLY A 117 -2.01 8.01 7.04
CA GLY A 117 -2.65 9.29 7.37
C GLY A 117 -2.21 9.84 8.72
N VAL A 118 -2.16 9.00 9.74
CA VAL A 118 -1.67 9.40 11.07
C VAL A 118 -0.20 9.84 11.03
N ILE A 119 0.66 9.05 10.38
CA ILE A 119 2.09 9.37 10.30
C ILE A 119 2.33 10.66 9.50
N ALA A 120 1.60 10.87 8.41
CA ALA A 120 1.67 12.10 7.63
C ALA A 120 1.27 13.32 8.48
N GLY A 121 0.19 13.20 9.27
CA GLY A 121 -0.21 14.23 10.22
C GLY A 121 0.88 14.55 11.24
N TRP A 122 1.50 13.53 11.83
CA TRP A 122 2.63 13.72 12.75
C TRP A 122 3.82 14.42 12.08
N THR A 123 4.13 14.05 10.85
CA THR A 123 5.26 14.65 10.12
C THR A 123 5.03 16.14 9.90
N ILE A 124 3.85 16.55 9.44
CA ILE A 124 3.49 17.96 9.22
C ILE A 124 3.52 18.73 10.55
N GLY A 125 2.91 18.17 11.59
CA GLY A 125 2.88 18.81 12.89
C GLY A 125 4.26 18.94 13.52
N PHE A 126 5.15 17.97 13.34
CA PHE A 126 6.50 18.04 13.86
C PHE A 126 7.37 19.05 13.09
N ILE A 127 7.18 19.18 11.78
CA ILE A 127 7.80 20.24 10.98
C ILE A 127 7.38 21.62 11.53
N TYR A 128 6.08 21.81 11.75
CA TYR A 128 5.57 23.07 12.34
C TYR A 128 6.18 23.34 13.72
N ASN A 129 6.22 22.34 14.61
CA ASN A 129 6.83 22.44 15.93
C ASN A 129 8.31 22.85 15.86
N THR A 130 9.05 22.26 14.92
CA THR A 130 10.49 22.57 14.72
C THR A 130 10.68 23.99 14.18
N LEU A 131 9.88 24.41 13.21
CA LEU A 131 9.94 25.76 12.64
C LEU A 131 9.51 26.85 13.65
N ALA A 132 8.52 26.54 14.48
CA ALA A 132 8.05 27.44 15.53
C ALA A 132 8.99 27.49 16.75
N GLN A 133 10.10 26.75 16.74
CA GLN A 133 11.06 26.63 17.86
C GLN A 133 10.39 26.25 19.19
N ALA A 134 9.29 25.53 19.13
CA ALA A 134 8.51 25.15 20.31
C ALA A 134 9.23 24.12 21.21
N GLY A 135 10.34 23.52 20.74
CA GLY A 135 11.25 22.69 21.54
C GLY A 135 10.66 21.39 22.07
N MET A 136 9.49 20.98 21.59
CA MET A 136 8.89 19.71 22.02
C MET A 136 9.62 18.51 21.41
N GLU A 137 9.95 17.55 22.24
CA GLU A 137 10.49 16.27 21.80
C GLU A 137 9.43 15.48 21.04
N PHE A 138 9.81 14.77 19.95
CA PHE A 138 8.89 14.01 19.10
C PHE A 138 8.00 13.03 19.89
N LYS A 139 8.53 12.40 20.91
CA LYS A 139 7.79 11.45 21.76
C LYS A 139 6.64 12.14 22.51
N SER A 140 6.86 13.31 23.07
CA SER A 140 5.82 14.08 23.77
C SER A 140 4.80 14.68 22.80
N PHE A 141 5.26 15.11 21.62
CA PHE A 141 4.41 15.63 20.55
C PHE A 141 3.45 14.54 20.01
N SER A 142 3.98 13.37 19.67
CA SER A 142 3.19 12.26 19.10
C SER A 142 2.19 11.64 20.08
N ALA A 143 2.44 11.78 21.38
CA ALA A 143 1.54 11.30 22.42
C ALA A 143 0.40 12.29 22.77
N ASN A 144 0.46 13.53 22.28
CA ASN A 144 -0.51 14.58 22.63
C ASN A 144 -1.74 14.55 21.69
N PRO A 145 -2.92 14.13 22.18
CA PRO A 145 -4.12 14.03 21.35
C PRO A 145 -4.59 15.37 20.78
N ASN A 146 -4.26 16.49 21.43
CA ASN A 146 -4.65 17.82 20.96
C ASN A 146 -4.01 18.21 19.64
N TRP A 147 -2.88 17.61 19.26
CA TRP A 147 -2.23 17.81 17.98
C TRP A 147 -2.50 16.67 16.99
N VAL A 148 -2.51 15.45 17.45
CA VAL A 148 -2.65 14.25 16.60
C VAL A 148 -4.01 14.22 15.92
N ILE A 149 -5.10 14.46 16.66
CA ILE A 149 -6.47 14.36 16.13
C ILE A 149 -6.75 15.45 15.07
N PRO A 150 -6.48 16.75 15.31
CA PRO A 150 -6.71 17.77 14.30
C PRO A 150 -5.85 17.60 13.04
N LEU A 151 -4.58 17.21 13.20
CA LEU A 151 -3.68 16.98 12.05
C LEU A 151 -4.12 15.79 11.21
N PHE A 152 -4.60 14.74 11.84
CA PHE A 152 -5.20 13.60 11.13
C PHE A 152 -6.47 14.03 10.37
N ALA A 153 -7.32 14.82 10.99
CA ALA A 153 -8.53 15.33 10.34
C ALA A 153 -8.23 16.21 9.12
N VAL A 154 -7.24 17.10 9.22
CA VAL A 154 -6.78 17.94 8.10
C VAL A 154 -6.18 17.11 6.96
N PHE A 155 -5.50 16.01 7.28
CA PHE A 155 -4.91 15.17 6.24
C PHE A 155 -5.94 14.34 5.44
N ILE A 156 -7.10 14.03 6.07
CA ILE A 156 -8.16 13.23 5.43
C ILE A 156 -9.16 14.11 4.66
N SER A 157 -9.27 15.39 5.01
CA SER A 157 -10.18 16.34 4.34
C SER A 157 -9.63 16.85 3.02
#